data_8c674b733b70a35c7b5098886e4f6695
#
_entry.id   8c674b733b70a35c7b5098886e4f6695
#
_cell.length_a   1.000
_cell.length_b   1.000
_cell.length_c   1.000
_cell.angle_alpha   90.00
_cell.angle_beta   90.00
_cell.angle_gamma   90.00
#
_symmetry.space_group_name_H-M   'P 1'
#
loop_
_entity.id
_entity.type
_entity.pdbx_description
1 polymer ?
#
loop_
_entity_poly.entity_id
_entity_poly.type
_entity_poly.pdbx_seq_one_letter_code
_entity_poly.pdbx_strand_id
1 'polypeptide(L)'
;MIELVDVCKAFGRQRVLNHLDLAVEKGETTVIIGRSGGGKSVLLRHLIGLMKPDCGQVLVDGQDLARMNNRQLKEIRKSFGMLFQDAALFDSMNVGDNVAFPLREHTRKRRAEIRDIVEEKLASVGLSGVSDKMPSELSGGMRKRVGLARALALDPHIILFDEPTTGLDPLMADAIDTLIRDTQARTGATCVVISHDLAGAFKIAHHIAMLYEGRIIAKGTPDEIRNTEDPVVRQFVEGRADGPIKVV
;
A
#
# COMPACT_ATOMS: atom_id res chain seq x y z
N MET A 1 -2.62 -0.73 -14.97
CA MET A 1 -1.24 -0.21 -14.87
C MET A 1 -1.27 1.15 -14.19
N ILE A 2 -0.31 1.44 -13.30
CA ILE A 2 -0.18 2.75 -12.67
C ILE A 2 1.13 3.37 -13.16
N GLU A 3 1.09 4.64 -13.56
CA GLU A 3 2.27 5.35 -14.03
C GLU A 3 2.34 6.74 -13.39
N LEU A 4 3.49 7.09 -12.88
CA LEU A 4 3.84 8.45 -12.51
C LEU A 4 4.86 8.94 -13.54
N VAL A 5 4.57 10.10 -14.13
CA VAL A 5 5.40 10.69 -15.18
C VAL A 5 5.79 12.09 -14.74
N ASP A 6 7.09 12.29 -14.50
CA ASP A 6 7.69 13.58 -14.15
C ASP A 6 7.03 14.25 -12.92
N VAL A 7 6.64 13.46 -11.91
CA VAL A 7 5.86 13.93 -10.77
C VAL A 7 6.71 14.75 -9.80
N CYS A 8 6.26 15.98 -9.54
CA CYS A 8 6.85 16.85 -8.51
C CYS A 8 5.87 17.12 -7.38
N LYS A 9 6.39 17.23 -6.15
CA LYS A 9 5.62 17.71 -5.00
C LYS A 9 6.52 18.43 -4.01
N ALA A 10 6.11 19.65 -3.61
CA ALA A 10 6.78 20.42 -2.58
C ALA A 10 5.80 20.86 -1.48
N PHE A 11 6.30 21.04 -0.27
CA PHE A 11 5.62 21.65 0.85
C PHE A 11 6.43 22.84 1.34
N GLY A 12 5.98 24.04 1.00
CA GLY A 12 6.78 25.24 1.19
C GLY A 12 8.09 25.17 0.40
N ARG A 13 9.22 25.22 1.11
CA ARG A 13 10.57 25.13 0.47
C ARG A 13 11.09 23.69 0.33
N GLN A 14 10.43 22.73 0.96
CA GLN A 14 10.87 21.33 0.93
C GLN A 14 10.29 20.60 -0.28
N ARG A 15 11.16 20.22 -1.23
CA ARG A 15 10.78 19.34 -2.34
C ARG A 15 10.81 17.90 -1.85
N VAL A 16 9.66 17.22 -1.92
CA VAL A 16 9.46 15.84 -1.43
C VAL A 16 9.47 14.82 -2.57
N LEU A 17 8.84 15.17 -3.70
CA LEU A 17 8.97 14.40 -4.95
C LEU A 17 9.61 15.33 -5.99
N ASN A 18 10.55 14.80 -6.76
CA ASN A 18 11.42 15.59 -7.61
C ASN A 18 11.61 14.92 -8.97
N HIS A 19 10.72 15.25 -9.94
CA HIS A 19 10.73 14.65 -11.27
C HIS A 19 10.75 13.11 -11.18
N LEU A 20 9.76 12.56 -10.46
CA LEU A 20 9.67 11.14 -10.16
C LEU A 20 8.93 10.43 -11.27
N ASP A 21 9.59 9.42 -11.84
CA ASP A 21 9.01 8.47 -12.78
C ASP A 21 8.90 7.10 -12.11
N LEU A 22 7.73 6.46 -12.24
CA LEU A 22 7.50 5.10 -11.74
C LEU A 22 6.39 4.45 -12.55
N ALA A 23 6.65 3.28 -13.09
CA ALA A 23 5.62 2.39 -13.62
C ALA A 23 5.39 1.22 -12.66
N VAL A 24 4.12 0.87 -12.42
CA VAL A 24 3.70 -0.30 -11.64
C VAL A 24 2.94 -1.23 -12.58
N GLU A 25 3.43 -2.43 -12.72
CA GLU A 25 2.91 -3.44 -13.63
C GLU A 25 1.58 -4.00 -13.10
N LYS A 26 0.66 -4.22 -14.05
CA LYS A 26 -0.67 -4.74 -13.71
C LYS A 26 -0.58 -6.19 -13.21
N GLY A 27 -1.27 -6.47 -12.10
CA GLY A 27 -1.34 -7.80 -11.53
C GLY A 27 -0.08 -8.24 -10.80
N GLU A 28 0.84 -7.32 -10.50
CA GLU A 28 2.09 -7.59 -9.81
C GLU A 28 2.21 -6.78 -8.51
N THR A 29 3.15 -7.17 -7.67
CA THR A 29 3.50 -6.46 -6.44
C THR A 29 4.76 -5.64 -6.66
N THR A 30 4.63 -4.31 -6.60
CA THR A 30 5.79 -3.40 -6.54
C THR A 30 5.97 -2.94 -5.09
N VAL A 31 7.13 -3.22 -4.52
CA VAL A 31 7.50 -2.73 -3.19
C VAL A 31 8.38 -1.49 -3.31
N ILE A 32 7.96 -0.39 -2.68
CA ILE A 32 8.70 0.87 -2.65
C ILE A 32 9.46 0.95 -1.34
N ILE A 33 10.78 0.86 -1.41
CA ILE A 33 11.69 0.98 -0.27
C ILE A 33 12.33 2.38 -0.22
N GLY A 34 12.89 2.76 0.91
CA GLY A 34 13.60 4.02 1.10
C GLY A 34 13.52 4.52 2.54
N ARG A 35 14.29 5.56 2.87
CA ARG A 35 14.39 6.12 4.23
C ARG A 35 13.04 6.61 4.77
N SER A 36 12.89 6.56 6.10
CA SER A 36 11.78 7.24 6.77
C SER A 36 11.80 8.74 6.44
N GLY A 37 10.63 9.32 6.21
CA GLY A 37 10.52 10.72 5.78
C GLY A 37 10.90 10.99 4.32
N GLY A 38 11.33 9.99 3.55
CA GLY A 38 11.76 10.12 2.14
C GLY A 38 10.65 10.38 1.12
N GLY A 39 9.39 10.57 1.54
CA GLY A 39 8.28 10.88 0.64
C GLY A 39 7.40 9.69 0.22
N LYS A 40 7.64 8.48 0.74
CA LYS A 40 6.88 7.27 0.37
C LYS A 40 5.37 7.41 0.58
N SER A 41 4.94 7.88 1.75
CA SER A 41 3.50 8.10 2.02
C SER A 41 2.92 9.27 1.21
N VAL A 42 3.74 10.25 0.82
CA VAL A 42 3.34 11.32 -0.11
C VAL A 42 3.09 10.71 -1.49
N LEU A 43 4.00 9.86 -1.96
CA LEU A 43 3.85 9.11 -3.20
C LEU A 43 2.54 8.32 -3.21
N LEU A 44 2.27 7.57 -2.14
CA LEU A 44 1.06 6.74 -2.03
C LEU A 44 -0.23 7.58 -2.09
N ARG A 45 -0.23 8.78 -1.50
CA ARG A 45 -1.37 9.71 -1.57
C ARG A 45 -1.62 10.22 -3.00
N HIS A 46 -0.59 10.32 -3.83
CA HIS A 46 -0.75 10.65 -5.26
C HIS A 46 -1.38 9.49 -6.02
N LEU A 47 -0.96 8.23 -5.75
CA LEU A 47 -1.49 7.03 -6.41
C LEU A 47 -3.00 6.86 -6.25
N ILE A 48 -3.56 7.25 -5.10
CA ILE A 48 -5.02 7.18 -4.84
C ILE A 48 -5.73 8.51 -5.12
N GLY A 49 -5.02 9.51 -5.64
CA GLY A 49 -5.58 10.83 -5.95
C GLY A 49 -6.01 11.64 -4.71
N LEU A 50 -5.50 11.33 -3.51
CA LEU A 50 -5.70 12.14 -2.30
C LEU A 50 -4.86 13.43 -2.33
N MET A 51 -3.84 13.48 -3.17
CA MET A 51 -2.97 14.62 -3.35
C MET A 51 -2.74 14.86 -4.84
N LYS A 52 -2.79 16.11 -5.26
CA LYS A 52 -2.43 16.51 -6.63
C LYS A 52 -0.94 16.83 -6.69
N PRO A 53 -0.24 16.39 -7.74
CA PRO A 53 1.14 16.81 -7.98
C PRO A 53 1.20 18.30 -8.34
N ASP A 54 2.36 18.91 -8.12
CA ASP A 54 2.63 20.29 -8.53
C ASP A 54 3.06 20.33 -10.00
N CYS A 55 3.66 19.24 -10.51
CA CYS A 55 3.93 19.02 -11.92
C CYS A 55 3.86 17.52 -12.24
N GLY A 56 3.80 17.18 -13.53
CA GLY A 56 3.71 15.80 -14.01
C GLY A 56 2.31 15.23 -13.98
N GLN A 57 2.21 13.91 -14.12
CA GLN A 57 0.95 13.18 -14.26
C GLN A 57 0.97 11.92 -13.39
N VAL A 58 -0.22 11.56 -12.88
CA VAL A 58 -0.46 10.29 -12.20
C VAL A 58 -1.54 9.55 -12.96
N LEU A 59 -1.15 8.53 -13.69
CA LEU A 59 -2.02 7.77 -14.58
C LEU A 59 -2.41 6.45 -13.91
N VAL A 60 -3.70 6.16 -13.90
CA VAL A 60 -4.26 4.85 -13.49
C VAL A 60 -5.08 4.35 -14.67
N ASP A 61 -4.67 3.23 -15.24
CA ASP A 61 -5.25 2.67 -16.48
C ASP A 61 -5.40 3.73 -17.58
N GLY A 62 -4.36 4.57 -17.76
CA GLY A 62 -4.30 5.64 -18.74
C GLY A 62 -5.07 6.91 -18.38
N GLN A 63 -5.72 6.97 -17.25
CA GLN A 63 -6.51 8.13 -16.80
C GLN A 63 -5.72 8.99 -15.81
N ASP A 64 -5.50 10.27 -16.12
CA ASP A 64 -4.77 11.19 -15.26
C ASP A 64 -5.61 11.65 -14.06
N LEU A 65 -5.26 11.18 -12.87
CA LEU A 65 -5.95 11.51 -11.62
C LEU A 65 -5.91 13.01 -11.29
N ALA A 66 -4.85 13.72 -11.71
CA ALA A 66 -4.71 15.16 -11.43
C ALA A 66 -5.74 16.01 -12.18
N ARG A 67 -6.25 15.50 -13.32
CA ARG A 67 -7.26 16.17 -14.17
C ARG A 67 -8.69 15.78 -13.81
N MET A 68 -8.88 14.77 -12.95
CA MET A 68 -10.21 14.32 -12.54
C MET A 68 -10.89 15.30 -11.62
N ASN A 69 -12.22 15.43 -11.77
CA ASN A 69 -13.07 16.08 -10.78
C ASN A 69 -13.37 15.12 -9.60
N ASN A 70 -13.95 15.67 -8.52
CA ASN A 70 -14.25 14.91 -7.30
C ASN A 70 -15.16 13.69 -7.54
N ARG A 71 -16.12 13.78 -8.47
CA ARG A 71 -17.01 12.66 -8.81
C ARG A 71 -16.23 11.53 -9.48
N GLN A 72 -15.38 11.85 -10.44
CA GLN A 72 -14.52 10.88 -11.12
C GLN A 72 -13.53 10.23 -10.15
N LEU A 73 -12.88 11.04 -9.28
CA LEU A 73 -12.00 10.52 -8.23
C LEU A 73 -12.73 9.59 -7.26
N LYS A 74 -14.00 9.88 -6.92
CA LYS A 74 -14.81 9.00 -6.07
C LYS A 74 -15.06 7.65 -6.73
N GLU A 75 -15.33 7.63 -8.02
CA GLU A 75 -15.58 6.38 -8.76
C GLU A 75 -14.30 5.56 -8.89
N ILE A 76 -13.18 6.15 -9.32
CA ILE A 76 -11.94 5.41 -9.49
C ILE A 76 -11.41 4.86 -8.16
N ARG A 77 -11.62 5.56 -7.04
CA ARG A 77 -11.22 5.09 -5.70
C ARG A 77 -11.93 3.83 -5.25
N LYS A 78 -13.07 3.46 -5.83
CA LYS A 78 -13.73 2.18 -5.56
C LYS A 78 -12.92 0.99 -6.06
N SER A 79 -12.05 1.19 -7.04
CA SER A 79 -11.14 0.14 -7.54
C SER A 79 -9.88 -0.02 -6.68
N PHE A 80 -9.72 0.81 -5.64
CA PHE A 80 -8.60 0.77 -4.72
C PHE A 80 -9.01 0.19 -3.37
N GLY A 81 -8.20 -0.74 -2.86
CA GLY A 81 -8.15 -1.07 -1.45
C GLY A 81 -6.94 -0.41 -0.79
N MET A 82 -7.03 -0.02 0.46
CA MET A 82 -5.89 0.54 1.18
C MET A 82 -5.81 0.00 2.60
N LEU A 83 -4.64 -0.56 2.94
CA LEU A 83 -4.25 -0.88 4.30
C LEU A 83 -3.29 0.20 4.81
N PHE A 84 -3.72 0.93 5.82
CA PHE A 84 -2.93 1.96 6.49
C PHE A 84 -2.00 1.35 7.55
N GLN A 85 -0.96 2.09 7.90
CA GLN A 85 0.05 1.68 8.88
C GLN A 85 -0.57 1.20 10.21
N ASP A 86 -1.59 1.87 10.75
CA ASP A 86 -2.27 1.49 11.99
C ASP A 86 -3.62 0.80 11.75
N ALA A 87 -3.81 0.19 10.55
CA ALA A 87 -5.06 -0.36 10.05
C ALA A 87 -6.22 0.65 9.95
N ALA A 88 -6.17 1.79 10.64
CA ALA A 88 -7.16 2.86 10.66
C ALA A 88 -8.62 2.36 10.84
N LEU A 89 -8.82 1.42 11.77
CA LEU A 89 -10.17 0.95 12.09
C LEU A 89 -10.94 2.03 12.85
N PHE A 90 -12.25 2.08 12.62
CA PHE A 90 -13.15 2.92 13.40
C PHE A 90 -13.36 2.29 14.78
N ASP A 91 -12.86 2.91 15.85
CA ASP A 91 -12.95 2.40 17.21
C ASP A 91 -14.40 2.33 17.74
N SER A 92 -15.31 3.10 17.15
CA SER A 92 -16.74 3.11 17.48
C SER A 92 -17.55 2.02 16.78
N MET A 93 -16.92 1.22 15.91
CA MET A 93 -17.54 0.14 15.15
C MET A 93 -16.90 -1.20 15.50
N ASN A 94 -17.70 -2.28 15.55
CA ASN A 94 -17.17 -3.62 15.65
C ASN A 94 -16.42 -4.03 14.36
N VAL A 95 -15.80 -5.20 14.38
CA VAL A 95 -15.03 -5.75 13.26
C VAL A 95 -15.90 -5.89 12.01
N GLY A 96 -17.08 -6.48 12.15
CA GLY A 96 -18.01 -6.68 11.03
C GLY A 96 -18.43 -5.36 10.41
N ASP A 97 -18.73 -4.34 11.22
CA ASP A 97 -19.12 -3.01 10.74
C ASP A 97 -17.96 -2.28 10.06
N ASN A 98 -16.73 -2.44 10.55
CA ASN A 98 -15.54 -1.90 9.88
C ASN A 98 -15.37 -2.48 8.47
N VAL A 99 -15.51 -3.81 8.31
CA VAL A 99 -15.40 -4.47 7.00
C VAL A 99 -16.60 -4.14 6.12
N ALA A 100 -17.81 -4.04 6.69
CA ALA A 100 -19.03 -3.68 5.97
C ALA A 100 -19.08 -2.23 5.48
N PHE A 101 -18.29 -1.32 6.10
CA PHE A 101 -18.37 0.11 5.85
C PHE A 101 -18.26 0.48 4.36
N PRO A 102 -17.26 0.03 3.59
CA PRO A 102 -17.15 0.33 2.16
C PRO A 102 -18.35 -0.20 1.36
N LEU A 103 -18.89 -1.36 1.72
CA LEU A 103 -20.04 -1.95 1.04
C LEU A 103 -21.31 -1.12 1.24
N ARG A 104 -21.54 -0.62 2.46
CA ARG A 104 -22.68 0.25 2.78
C ARG A 104 -22.60 1.59 2.05
N GLU A 105 -21.41 2.18 1.97
CA GLU A 105 -21.19 3.49 1.35
C GLU A 105 -21.25 3.45 -0.19
N HIS A 106 -20.83 2.34 -0.80
CA HIS A 106 -20.58 2.30 -2.24
C HIS A 106 -21.46 1.32 -3.00
N THR A 107 -22.31 0.52 -2.33
CA THR A 107 -23.18 -0.45 -2.99
C THR A 107 -24.64 -0.31 -2.53
N ARG A 108 -25.56 -0.99 -3.24
CA ARG A 108 -26.97 -1.11 -2.86
C ARG A 108 -27.32 -2.52 -2.37
N LYS A 109 -26.32 -3.27 -1.89
CA LYS A 109 -26.49 -4.64 -1.40
C LYS A 109 -27.36 -4.66 -0.16
N ARG A 110 -28.16 -5.73 -0.01
CA ARG A 110 -28.99 -5.94 1.19
C ARG A 110 -28.11 -6.32 2.39
N ARG A 111 -28.60 -6.09 3.59
CA ARG A 111 -27.86 -6.37 4.84
C ARG A 111 -27.37 -7.81 4.94
N ALA A 112 -28.16 -8.78 4.48
CA ALA A 112 -27.78 -10.19 4.49
C ALA A 112 -26.58 -10.45 3.55
N GLU A 113 -26.62 -9.91 2.32
CA GLU A 113 -25.52 -10.04 1.35
C GLU A 113 -24.24 -9.38 1.86
N ILE A 114 -24.35 -8.22 2.52
CA ILE A 114 -23.18 -7.54 3.13
C ILE A 114 -22.60 -8.41 4.24
N ARG A 115 -23.42 -9.02 5.09
CA ARG A 115 -22.94 -9.91 6.15
C ARG A 115 -22.19 -11.11 5.60
N ASP A 116 -22.71 -11.75 4.57
CA ASP A 116 -22.07 -12.91 3.95
C ASP A 116 -20.71 -12.54 3.33
N ILE A 117 -20.62 -11.38 2.65
CA ILE A 117 -19.36 -10.85 2.14
C ILE A 117 -18.38 -10.55 3.28
N VAL A 118 -18.83 -9.93 4.38
CA VAL A 118 -18.00 -9.64 5.54
C VAL A 118 -17.36 -10.90 6.11
N GLU A 119 -18.15 -11.95 6.32
CA GLU A 119 -17.64 -13.23 6.81
C GLU A 119 -16.64 -13.86 5.83
N GLU A 120 -16.93 -13.83 4.53
CA GLU A 120 -16.01 -14.27 3.48
C GLU A 120 -14.67 -13.52 3.53
N LYS A 121 -14.70 -12.17 3.60
CA LYS A 121 -13.48 -11.36 3.64
C LYS A 121 -12.70 -11.58 4.93
N LEU A 122 -13.36 -11.71 6.08
CA LEU A 122 -12.69 -12.04 7.34
C LEU A 122 -12.07 -13.45 7.28
N ALA A 123 -12.78 -14.44 6.79
CA ALA A 123 -12.21 -15.78 6.60
C ALA A 123 -11.00 -15.78 5.67
N SER A 124 -11.03 -14.97 4.59
CA SER A 124 -9.95 -14.86 3.62
C SER A 124 -8.64 -14.30 4.20
N VAL A 125 -8.71 -13.62 5.33
CA VAL A 125 -7.52 -13.10 6.07
C VAL A 125 -7.23 -13.92 7.33
N GLY A 126 -7.86 -15.11 7.47
CA GLY A 126 -7.65 -16.01 8.59
C GLY A 126 -8.32 -15.55 9.90
N LEU A 127 -9.41 -14.82 9.80
CA LEU A 127 -10.22 -14.37 10.94
C LEU A 127 -11.66 -14.85 10.76
N SER A 128 -12.09 -15.80 11.58
CA SER A 128 -13.49 -16.28 11.60
C SER A 128 -14.08 -16.09 12.98
N GLY A 129 -15.39 -15.77 13.06
CA GLY A 129 -16.12 -15.65 14.30
C GLY A 129 -15.69 -14.45 15.18
N VAL A 130 -15.16 -13.37 14.57
CA VAL A 130 -14.72 -12.18 15.30
C VAL A 130 -15.52 -10.92 14.95
N SER A 131 -16.57 -11.05 14.15
CA SER A 131 -17.34 -9.92 13.61
C SER A 131 -17.93 -9.01 14.68
N ASP A 132 -18.29 -9.55 15.84
CA ASP A 132 -18.89 -8.78 16.94
C ASP A 132 -17.86 -8.12 17.87
N LYS A 133 -16.55 -8.45 17.72
CA LYS A 133 -15.49 -7.87 18.55
C LYS A 133 -15.25 -6.40 18.21
N MET A 134 -14.84 -5.65 19.22
CA MET A 134 -14.39 -4.28 19.04
C MET A 134 -12.88 -4.24 18.68
N PRO A 135 -12.39 -3.21 17.97
CA PRO A 135 -10.95 -3.06 17.65
C PRO A 135 -10.03 -3.11 18.87
N SER A 136 -10.50 -2.65 20.04
CA SER A 136 -9.77 -2.69 21.31
C SER A 136 -9.52 -4.11 21.85
N GLU A 137 -10.31 -5.09 21.41
CA GLU A 137 -10.19 -6.50 21.81
C GLU A 137 -9.23 -7.29 20.89
N LEU A 138 -8.66 -6.63 19.86
CA LEU A 138 -7.82 -7.27 18.87
C LEU A 138 -6.33 -7.03 19.15
N SER A 139 -5.50 -8.05 18.87
CA SER A 139 -4.05 -7.86 18.78
C SER A 139 -3.67 -6.97 17.60
N GLY A 140 -2.44 -6.45 17.56
CA GLY A 140 -1.93 -5.64 16.45
C GLY A 140 -2.05 -6.35 15.10
N GLY A 141 -1.64 -7.61 15.03
CA GLY A 141 -1.76 -8.41 13.80
C GLY A 141 -3.22 -8.67 13.40
N MET A 142 -4.12 -8.90 14.34
CA MET A 142 -5.55 -9.03 14.04
C MET A 142 -6.13 -7.72 13.49
N ARG A 143 -5.76 -6.56 14.06
CA ARG A 143 -6.19 -5.26 13.51
C ARG A 143 -5.75 -5.06 12.06
N LYS A 144 -4.49 -5.42 11.72
CA LYS A 144 -3.98 -5.37 10.35
C LYS A 144 -4.78 -6.27 9.41
N ARG A 145 -5.11 -7.50 9.83
CA ARG A 145 -5.92 -8.44 9.05
C ARG A 145 -7.34 -7.92 8.83
N VAL A 146 -7.99 -7.33 9.84
CA VAL A 146 -9.31 -6.68 9.70
C VAL A 146 -9.22 -5.48 8.73
N GLY A 147 -8.15 -4.67 8.83
CA GLY A 147 -7.90 -3.58 7.90
C GLY A 147 -7.76 -4.06 6.46
N LEU A 148 -7.09 -5.21 6.25
CA LEU A 148 -6.99 -5.84 4.93
C LEU A 148 -8.34 -6.39 4.46
N ALA A 149 -9.11 -7.06 5.32
CA ALA A 149 -10.46 -7.53 4.96
C ALA A 149 -11.36 -6.36 4.52
N ARG A 150 -11.30 -5.21 5.23
CA ARG A 150 -11.99 -3.99 4.84
C ARG A 150 -11.50 -3.45 3.49
N ALA A 151 -10.18 -3.44 3.25
CA ALA A 151 -9.60 -3.00 1.98
C ALA A 151 -10.07 -3.89 0.81
N LEU A 152 -10.31 -5.18 1.04
CA LEU A 152 -10.77 -6.15 0.06
C LEU A 152 -12.29 -6.18 -0.14
N ALA A 153 -13.07 -5.46 0.66
CA ALA A 153 -14.53 -5.59 0.69
C ALA A 153 -15.23 -5.27 -0.64
N LEU A 154 -14.65 -4.39 -1.45
CA LEU A 154 -15.18 -4.02 -2.78
C LEU A 154 -14.51 -4.76 -3.95
N ASP A 155 -13.75 -5.83 -3.69
CA ASP A 155 -12.97 -6.56 -4.70
C ASP A 155 -12.09 -5.63 -5.57
N PRO A 156 -11.18 -4.85 -4.96
CA PRO A 156 -10.40 -3.85 -5.65
C PRO A 156 -9.42 -4.49 -6.64
N HIS A 157 -9.14 -3.79 -7.75
CA HIS A 157 -8.11 -4.18 -8.72
C HIS A 157 -6.72 -3.69 -8.34
N ILE A 158 -6.64 -2.71 -7.44
CA ILE A 158 -5.39 -2.12 -6.93
C ILE A 158 -5.44 -2.14 -5.41
N ILE A 159 -4.38 -2.62 -4.77
CA ILE A 159 -4.27 -2.63 -3.30
C ILE A 159 -3.00 -1.89 -2.90
N LEU A 160 -3.18 -0.89 -2.05
CA LEU A 160 -2.09 -0.08 -1.51
C LEU A 160 -1.84 -0.47 -0.05
N PHE A 161 -0.59 -0.68 0.29
CA PHE A 161 -0.15 -1.02 1.64
C PHE A 161 0.84 0.03 2.13
N ASP A 162 0.49 0.74 3.20
CA ASP A 162 1.38 1.72 3.84
C ASP A 162 1.98 1.10 5.10
N GLU A 163 3.21 0.64 4.99
CA GLU A 163 3.99 0.01 6.06
C GLU A 163 3.22 -1.09 6.85
N PRO A 164 2.78 -2.16 6.18
CA PRO A 164 1.84 -3.13 6.74
C PRO A 164 2.38 -3.89 7.95
N THR A 165 3.71 -4.07 8.05
CA THR A 165 4.37 -4.86 9.10
C THR A 165 4.90 -4.02 10.25
N THR A 166 4.85 -2.68 10.15
CA THR A 166 5.33 -1.79 11.21
C THR A 166 4.62 -2.02 12.53
N GLY A 167 5.41 -2.13 13.61
CA GLY A 167 4.91 -2.33 14.97
C GLY A 167 4.53 -3.78 15.32
N LEU A 168 4.84 -4.74 14.44
CA LEU A 168 4.66 -6.17 14.69
C LEU A 168 5.99 -6.84 15.04
N ASP A 169 5.92 -7.91 15.81
CA ASP A 169 7.06 -8.80 15.99
C ASP A 169 7.41 -9.54 14.67
N PRO A 170 8.62 -10.10 14.53
CA PRO A 170 9.05 -10.71 13.28
C PRO A 170 8.16 -11.86 12.77
N LEU A 171 7.57 -12.66 13.67
CA LEU A 171 6.69 -13.77 13.27
C LEU A 171 5.37 -13.24 12.71
N MET A 172 4.81 -12.23 13.36
CA MET A 172 3.58 -11.58 12.89
C MET A 172 3.81 -10.77 11.61
N ALA A 173 4.98 -10.14 11.46
CA ALA A 173 5.36 -9.45 10.23
C ALA A 173 5.42 -10.44 9.06
N ASP A 174 6.10 -11.56 9.23
CA ASP A 174 6.18 -12.64 8.23
C ASP A 174 4.81 -13.20 7.84
N ALA A 175 3.90 -13.34 8.82
CA ALA A 175 2.53 -13.78 8.58
C ALA A 175 1.71 -12.75 7.77
N ILE A 176 1.92 -11.45 7.96
CA ILE A 176 1.28 -10.40 7.17
C ILE A 176 1.87 -10.37 5.75
N ASP A 177 3.19 -10.49 5.58
CA ASP A 177 3.82 -10.56 4.27
C ASP A 177 3.30 -11.77 3.46
N THR A 178 3.23 -12.93 4.09
CA THR A 178 2.63 -14.12 3.48
C THR A 178 1.18 -13.85 3.05
N LEU A 179 0.39 -13.22 3.91
CA LEU A 179 -1.00 -12.88 3.61
C LEU A 179 -1.12 -11.88 2.43
N ILE A 180 -0.21 -10.90 2.31
CA ILE A 180 -0.17 -9.96 1.18
C ILE A 180 0.11 -10.72 -0.11
N ARG A 181 1.14 -11.58 -0.13
CA ARG A 181 1.50 -12.39 -1.29
C ARG A 181 0.36 -13.31 -1.72
N ASP A 182 -0.24 -14.04 -0.78
CA ASP A 182 -1.31 -14.99 -1.06
C ASP A 182 -2.60 -14.26 -1.52
N THR A 183 -2.86 -13.05 -0.98
CA THR A 183 -3.95 -12.20 -1.43
C THR A 183 -3.74 -11.76 -2.87
N GLN A 184 -2.54 -11.28 -3.22
CA GLN A 184 -2.19 -10.90 -4.59
C GLN A 184 -2.33 -12.09 -5.55
N ALA A 185 -1.76 -13.24 -5.21
CA ALA A 185 -1.83 -14.46 -6.03
C ALA A 185 -3.28 -14.92 -6.27
N ARG A 186 -4.15 -14.81 -5.26
CA ARG A 186 -5.56 -15.20 -5.35
C ARG A 186 -6.41 -14.23 -6.14
N THR A 187 -6.16 -12.92 -5.99
CA THR A 187 -7.01 -11.87 -6.59
C THR A 187 -6.50 -11.38 -7.94
N GLY A 188 -5.22 -11.57 -8.25
CA GLY A 188 -4.56 -10.95 -9.40
C GLY A 188 -4.51 -9.42 -9.33
N ALA A 189 -4.72 -8.84 -8.15
CA ALA A 189 -4.70 -7.39 -7.96
C ALA A 189 -3.29 -6.82 -8.14
N THR A 190 -3.20 -5.59 -8.63
CA THR A 190 -1.96 -4.83 -8.64
C THR A 190 -1.69 -4.32 -7.24
N CYS A 191 -0.56 -4.68 -6.64
CA CYS A 191 -0.22 -4.29 -5.28
C CYS A 191 0.94 -3.29 -5.26
N VAL A 192 0.78 -2.21 -4.49
CA VAL A 192 1.88 -1.28 -4.16
C VAL A 192 2.08 -1.31 -2.66
N VAL A 193 3.27 -1.70 -2.23
CA VAL A 193 3.62 -1.80 -0.82
C VAL A 193 4.72 -0.80 -0.49
N ILE A 194 4.47 0.08 0.46
CA ILE A 194 5.52 0.89 1.07
C ILE A 194 6.06 0.12 2.26
N SER A 195 7.36 -0.09 2.31
CA SER A 195 8.01 -0.77 3.44
C SER A 195 9.42 -0.24 3.69
N HIS A 196 9.84 -0.28 4.94
CA HIS A 196 11.23 -0.19 5.34
C HIS A 196 11.79 -1.56 5.79
N ASP A 197 10.95 -2.58 5.85
CA ASP A 197 11.34 -3.97 6.09
C ASP A 197 11.82 -4.59 4.78
N LEU A 198 13.15 -4.75 4.68
CA LEU A 198 13.78 -5.33 3.49
C LEU A 198 13.50 -6.82 3.35
N ALA A 199 13.46 -7.57 4.47
CA ALA A 199 13.21 -9.01 4.43
C ALA A 199 11.84 -9.30 3.84
N GLY A 200 10.79 -8.62 4.33
CA GLY A 200 9.45 -8.69 3.78
C GLY A 200 9.40 -8.22 2.32
N ALA A 201 10.06 -7.10 2.00
CA ALA A 201 10.12 -6.57 0.65
C ALA A 201 10.64 -7.60 -0.36
N PHE A 202 11.78 -8.24 -0.07
CA PHE A 202 12.35 -9.27 -0.92
C PHE A 202 11.51 -10.55 -1.02
N LYS A 203 10.66 -10.82 -0.03
CA LYS A 203 9.79 -12.00 0.02
C LYS A 203 8.55 -11.85 -0.87
N ILE A 204 7.97 -10.64 -0.94
CA ILE A 204 6.65 -10.44 -1.55
C ILE A 204 6.71 -9.72 -2.90
N ALA A 205 7.81 -9.05 -3.24
CA ALA A 205 7.90 -8.23 -4.43
C ALA A 205 8.08 -9.05 -5.71
N HIS A 206 7.39 -8.62 -6.78
CA HIS A 206 7.77 -8.91 -8.15
C HIS A 206 8.80 -7.86 -8.62
N HIS A 207 8.60 -6.61 -8.21
CA HIS A 207 9.54 -5.51 -8.42
C HIS A 207 9.78 -4.73 -7.12
N ILE A 208 11.00 -4.27 -6.93
CA ILE A 208 11.39 -3.35 -5.86
C ILE A 208 11.82 -2.05 -6.50
N ALA A 209 11.30 -0.92 -6.01
CA ALA A 209 11.69 0.41 -6.40
C ALA A 209 12.26 1.18 -5.20
N MET A 210 13.45 1.78 -5.33
CA MET A 210 14.05 2.57 -4.26
C MET A 210 13.78 4.06 -4.45
N LEU A 211 13.07 4.65 -3.50
CA LEU A 211 12.83 6.09 -3.40
C LEU A 211 13.94 6.75 -2.57
N TYR A 212 14.71 7.61 -3.21
CA TYR A 212 15.77 8.39 -2.57
C TYR A 212 15.77 9.85 -3.09
N GLU A 213 15.83 10.82 -2.18
CA GLU A 213 15.80 12.27 -2.50
C GLU A 213 14.68 12.68 -3.47
N GLY A 214 13.49 12.07 -3.29
CA GLY A 214 12.30 12.36 -4.07
C GLY A 214 12.29 11.74 -5.48
N ARG A 215 13.21 10.83 -5.81
CA ARG A 215 13.32 10.14 -7.10
C ARG A 215 13.34 8.64 -6.92
N ILE A 216 12.86 7.91 -7.91
CA ILE A 216 13.16 6.48 -8.00
C ILE A 216 14.55 6.34 -8.63
N ILE A 217 15.52 5.90 -7.83
CA ILE A 217 16.92 5.75 -8.26
C ILE A 217 17.22 4.34 -8.78
N ALA A 218 16.42 3.35 -8.42
CA ALA A 218 16.53 2.00 -8.93
C ALA A 218 15.13 1.35 -8.95
N LYS A 219 14.86 0.52 -9.96
CA LYS A 219 13.72 -0.38 -10.03
C LYS A 219 14.16 -1.66 -10.74
N GLY A 220 13.78 -2.80 -10.20
CA GLY A 220 14.10 -4.11 -10.77
C GLY A 220 13.47 -5.24 -9.98
N THR A 221 13.72 -6.47 -10.40
CA THR A 221 13.39 -7.68 -9.66
C THR A 221 14.13 -7.71 -8.32
N PRO A 222 13.67 -8.51 -7.34
CA PRO A 222 14.41 -8.69 -6.08
C PRO A 222 15.89 -9.07 -6.28
N ASP A 223 16.20 -9.92 -7.27
CA ASP A 223 17.58 -10.34 -7.54
C ASP A 223 18.42 -9.21 -8.16
N GLU A 224 17.86 -8.42 -9.07
CA GLU A 224 18.55 -7.24 -9.63
C GLU A 224 18.86 -6.19 -8.56
N ILE A 225 17.90 -5.93 -7.67
CA ILE A 225 18.11 -4.97 -6.57
C ILE A 225 19.13 -5.50 -5.55
N ARG A 226 19.14 -6.80 -5.25
CA ARG A 226 20.12 -7.43 -4.34
C ARG A 226 21.53 -7.39 -4.89
N ASN A 227 21.69 -7.56 -6.20
CA ASN A 227 22.97 -7.62 -6.88
C ASN A 227 23.39 -6.29 -7.52
N THR A 228 22.73 -5.19 -7.16
CA THR A 228 23.01 -3.86 -7.75
C THR A 228 24.44 -3.40 -7.48
N GLU A 229 25.03 -2.71 -8.46
CA GLU A 229 26.32 -2.03 -8.31
C GLU A 229 26.19 -0.58 -7.83
N ASP A 230 24.95 -0.01 -7.84
CA ASP A 230 24.73 1.36 -7.35
C ASP A 230 25.05 1.46 -5.85
N PRO A 231 26.01 2.32 -5.46
CA PRO A 231 26.48 2.37 -4.07
C PRO A 231 25.43 2.87 -3.09
N VAL A 232 24.46 3.68 -3.54
CA VAL A 232 23.35 4.20 -2.69
C VAL A 232 22.36 3.08 -2.41
N VAL A 233 21.94 2.36 -3.45
CA VAL A 233 21.01 1.22 -3.32
C VAL A 233 21.63 0.13 -2.49
N ARG A 234 22.89 -0.22 -2.79
CA ARG A 234 23.65 -1.26 -2.08
C ARG A 234 23.79 -0.95 -0.59
N GLN A 235 24.17 0.29 -0.23
CA GLN A 235 24.25 0.72 1.16
C GLN A 235 22.92 0.51 1.89
N PHE A 236 21.81 0.90 1.24
CA PHE A 236 20.48 0.78 1.85
C PHE A 236 20.06 -0.68 2.03
N VAL A 237 20.25 -1.51 1.01
CA VAL A 237 19.88 -2.93 1.02
C VAL A 237 20.72 -3.74 2.02
N GLU A 238 22.01 -3.42 2.16
CA GLU A 238 22.91 -4.08 3.12
C GLU A 238 22.78 -3.51 4.55
N GLY A 239 22.01 -2.42 4.75
CA GLY A 239 21.83 -1.80 6.06
C GLY A 239 23.10 -1.19 6.64
N ARG A 240 24.03 -0.73 5.80
CA ARG A 240 25.30 -0.17 6.24
C ARG A 240 25.14 1.28 6.67
N ALA A 241 25.75 1.64 7.80
CA ALA A 241 25.81 3.04 8.25
C ALA A 241 26.79 3.88 7.39
N ASP A 242 27.88 3.25 6.95
CA ASP A 242 28.90 3.90 6.12
C ASP A 242 28.54 3.81 4.64
N GLY A 243 28.63 4.95 3.95
CA GLY A 243 28.37 5.04 2.51
C GLY A 243 27.88 6.42 2.06
N PRO A 244 27.40 6.53 0.80
CA PRO A 244 26.94 7.79 0.25
C PRO A 244 25.70 8.37 0.95
N ILE A 245 24.85 7.54 1.53
CA ILE A 245 23.71 7.98 2.34
C ILE A 245 24.25 8.39 3.72
N LYS A 246 24.23 9.70 4.01
CA LYS A 246 24.63 10.19 5.33
C LYS A 246 23.56 9.87 6.37
N VAL A 247 23.94 9.16 7.43
CA VAL A 247 23.12 8.93 8.61
C VAL A 247 23.39 10.09 9.56
N VAL A 248 22.37 10.95 9.80
CA VAL A 248 22.44 12.08 10.75
C VAL A 248 21.77 11.65 12.04
#